data_820ecf1aea6d04c2ebcb297ebbd9df0d
#
_entry.id   820ecf1aea6d04c2ebcb297ebbd9df0d
#
_cell.length_a   1.000
_cell.length_b   1.000
_cell.length_c   1.000
_cell.angle_alpha   90.00
_cell.angle_beta   90.00
_cell.angle_gamma   90.00
#
_symmetry.space_group_name_H-M   'P 1'
#
loop_
_entity.id
_entity.type
_entity.pdbx_description
1 polymer ?
#
loop_
_entity_poly.entity_id
_entity_poly.type
_entity_poly.pdbx_seq_one_letter_code
_entity_poly.pdbx_strand_id
1 'polypeptide(L)'
;MVTINIDGQKLEAKEEQTILEVARENGIYIPTLCHHENLAPYGACRLCSVEISKGGRSRIVASCLYPVEEGLEVKTNSPRVVSNRRMIMELLLARCSQNEVIKRLASEMGVEQPPFRPEYWEDEDCILCGLCVRTCEEIVGRSAISLVNRGVNREVAPPFFEPSADCIGCGACAYICPTGAIKMDDKDGTREVYARNWKKEFKLKKCKVCGNYWAPEEQLEYIRKKLNLPADFFDVCPNCK
;
A
#
# COMPACT_ATOMS: atom_id res chain seq x y z
N MET A 1 -25.31 10.96 12.09
CA MET A 1 -25.65 9.94 11.04
C MET A 1 -26.15 10.71 9.85
N VAL A 2 -25.72 10.34 8.67
CA VAL A 2 -26.16 10.90 7.37
C VAL A 2 -26.66 9.78 6.48
N THR A 3 -27.58 10.11 5.58
CA THR A 3 -28.10 9.17 4.59
C THR A 3 -27.47 9.48 3.24
N ILE A 4 -26.85 8.46 2.63
CA ILE A 4 -26.28 8.55 1.29
C ILE A 4 -26.91 7.49 0.39
N ASN A 5 -26.77 7.65 -0.91
CA ASN A 5 -27.19 6.67 -1.89
C ASN A 5 -25.98 6.20 -2.70
N ILE A 6 -25.66 4.91 -2.64
CA ILE A 6 -24.62 4.31 -3.49
C ILE A 6 -25.27 3.33 -4.46
N ASP A 7 -25.20 3.61 -5.75
CA ASP A 7 -25.76 2.82 -6.84
C ASP A 7 -27.25 2.45 -6.65
N GLY A 8 -28.05 3.40 -6.11
CA GLY A 8 -29.48 3.22 -5.84
C GLY A 8 -29.80 2.65 -4.46
N GLN A 9 -28.81 2.25 -3.66
CA GLN A 9 -28.99 1.76 -2.30
C GLN A 9 -28.87 2.90 -1.29
N LYS A 10 -29.92 3.13 -0.50
CA LYS A 10 -29.88 4.08 0.63
C LYS A 10 -29.18 3.46 1.80
N LEU A 11 -28.13 4.12 2.29
CA LEU A 11 -27.24 3.66 3.35
C LEU A 11 -27.12 4.74 4.43
N GLU A 12 -27.12 4.31 5.69
CA GLU A 12 -26.79 5.17 6.81
C GLU A 12 -25.30 5.13 7.10
N ALA A 13 -24.70 6.28 7.36
CA ALA A 13 -23.27 6.41 7.61
C ALA A 13 -22.99 7.44 8.71
N LYS A 14 -21.81 7.37 9.32
CA LYS A 14 -21.29 8.42 10.20
C LYS A 14 -20.65 9.51 9.35
N GLU A 15 -20.80 10.77 9.74
CA GLU A 15 -20.27 11.94 8.98
C GLU A 15 -18.75 11.89 8.77
N GLU A 16 -18.02 11.20 9.67
CA GLU A 16 -16.56 11.07 9.60
C GLU A 16 -16.10 10.01 8.58
N GLN A 17 -17.01 9.11 8.14
CA GLN A 17 -16.65 8.03 7.21
C GLN A 17 -16.42 8.56 5.80
N THR A 18 -15.54 7.88 5.09
CA THR A 18 -15.36 8.08 3.65
C THR A 18 -16.36 7.24 2.84
N ILE A 19 -16.61 7.62 1.61
CA ILE A 19 -17.46 6.82 0.68
C ILE A 19 -16.93 5.38 0.57
N LEU A 20 -15.60 5.18 0.55
CA LEU A 20 -15.00 3.86 0.45
C LEU A 20 -15.30 2.98 1.68
N GLU A 21 -15.23 3.54 2.89
CA GLU A 21 -15.53 2.83 4.13
C GLU A 21 -16.98 2.38 4.14
N VAL A 22 -17.92 3.28 3.86
CA VAL A 22 -19.35 2.94 3.78
C VAL A 22 -19.63 1.89 2.70
N ALA A 23 -19.01 2.00 1.53
CA ALA A 23 -19.16 1.00 0.46
C ALA A 23 -18.69 -0.38 0.91
N ARG A 24 -17.53 -0.47 1.56
CA ARG A 24 -16.97 -1.74 2.07
C ARG A 24 -17.83 -2.39 3.16
N GLU A 25 -18.30 -1.61 4.11
CA GLU A 25 -19.20 -2.08 5.19
C GLU A 25 -20.51 -2.66 4.63
N ASN A 26 -20.93 -2.20 3.46
CA ASN A 26 -22.15 -2.67 2.78
C ASN A 26 -21.89 -3.63 1.61
N GLY A 27 -20.68 -4.18 1.49
CA GLY A 27 -20.34 -5.18 0.46
C GLY A 27 -20.24 -4.63 -0.96
N ILE A 28 -20.17 -3.30 -1.12
CA ILE A 28 -20.05 -2.65 -2.44
C ILE A 28 -18.56 -2.57 -2.79
N TYR A 29 -18.17 -3.24 -3.87
CA TYR A 29 -16.80 -3.28 -4.31
C TYR A 29 -16.37 -1.99 -5.02
N ILE A 30 -15.31 -1.35 -4.50
CA ILE A 30 -14.59 -0.24 -5.15
C ILE A 30 -13.10 -0.61 -5.19
N PRO A 31 -12.47 -0.69 -6.37
CA PRO A 31 -11.07 -1.10 -6.49
C PRO A 31 -10.12 -0.08 -5.85
N THR A 32 -9.09 -0.58 -5.16
CA THR A 32 -8.05 0.26 -4.53
C THR A 32 -6.68 -0.41 -4.64
N LEU A 33 -5.60 0.39 -4.73
CA LEU A 33 -4.21 -0.08 -4.67
C LEU A 33 -3.38 0.63 -3.60
N CYS A 34 -3.77 1.82 -3.16
CA CYS A 34 -3.00 2.62 -2.19
C CYS A 34 -3.72 2.81 -0.85
N HIS A 35 -4.83 2.12 -0.62
CA HIS A 35 -5.60 2.20 0.61
C HIS A 35 -5.37 0.97 1.49
N HIS A 36 -5.17 1.22 2.78
CA HIS A 36 -5.15 0.21 3.83
C HIS A 36 -5.86 0.75 5.06
N GLU A 37 -6.66 -0.06 5.75
CA GLU A 37 -7.49 0.36 6.88
C GLU A 37 -6.72 0.94 8.07
N ASN A 38 -5.49 0.45 8.29
CA ASN A 38 -4.63 0.88 9.40
C ASN A 38 -3.70 2.06 9.03
N LEU A 39 -3.90 2.70 7.89
CA LEU A 39 -3.09 3.84 7.43
C LEU A 39 -3.99 5.02 7.09
N ALA A 40 -3.52 6.22 7.34
CA ALA A 40 -4.23 7.43 6.91
C ALA A 40 -4.55 7.40 5.40
N PRO A 41 -5.73 7.85 4.96
CA PRO A 41 -6.06 7.90 3.54
C PRO A 41 -5.07 8.78 2.75
N TYR A 42 -4.61 8.31 1.58
CA TYR A 42 -3.59 9.02 0.79
C TYR A 42 -4.04 9.40 -0.63
N GLY A 43 -4.86 8.56 -1.28
CA GLY A 43 -5.47 8.86 -2.58
C GLY A 43 -4.50 8.88 -3.77
N ALA A 44 -3.34 8.23 -3.68
CA ALA A 44 -2.31 8.27 -4.73
C ALA A 44 -2.73 7.56 -6.02
N CYS A 45 -3.27 6.34 -5.94
CA CYS A 45 -3.54 5.52 -7.13
C CYS A 45 -4.76 5.96 -7.93
N ARG A 46 -5.68 6.71 -7.35
CA ARG A 46 -6.94 7.21 -7.96
C ARG A 46 -7.90 6.13 -8.47
N LEU A 47 -7.59 4.86 -8.29
CA LEU A 47 -8.39 3.73 -8.80
C LEU A 47 -9.77 3.65 -8.11
N CYS A 48 -9.86 4.13 -6.88
CA CYS A 48 -11.12 4.22 -6.12
C CYS A 48 -12.06 5.36 -6.57
N SER A 49 -11.86 5.91 -7.77
CA SER A 49 -12.70 6.97 -8.31
C SER A 49 -14.16 6.55 -8.39
N VAL A 50 -15.05 7.45 -7.94
CA VAL A 50 -16.50 7.33 -8.04
C VAL A 50 -17.08 8.65 -8.56
N GLU A 51 -18.25 8.60 -9.16
CA GLU A 51 -18.99 9.81 -9.51
C GLU A 51 -19.95 10.18 -8.39
N ILE A 52 -19.82 11.39 -7.88
CA ILE A 52 -20.76 11.94 -6.91
C ILE A 52 -21.64 13.00 -7.54
N SER A 53 -22.88 13.09 -7.08
CA SER A 53 -23.77 14.20 -7.44
C SER A 53 -24.49 14.74 -6.22
N LYS A 54 -24.60 16.07 -6.17
CA LYS A 54 -25.35 16.83 -5.18
C LYS A 54 -25.79 18.16 -5.78
N GLY A 55 -27.06 18.53 -5.59
CA GLY A 55 -27.60 19.80 -6.10
C GLY A 55 -27.47 19.95 -7.62
N GLY A 56 -27.62 18.87 -8.40
CA GLY A 56 -27.56 18.90 -9.87
C GLY A 56 -26.14 18.97 -10.48
N ARG A 57 -25.10 18.99 -9.66
CA ARG A 57 -23.70 18.98 -10.14
C ARG A 57 -23.08 17.62 -9.92
N SER A 58 -22.39 17.07 -10.93
CA SER A 58 -21.65 15.81 -10.80
C SER A 58 -20.15 15.98 -11.02
N ARG A 59 -19.36 15.20 -10.28
CA ARG A 59 -17.89 15.18 -10.42
C ARG A 59 -17.31 13.82 -10.02
N ILE A 60 -16.11 13.51 -10.54
CA ILE A 60 -15.33 12.34 -10.13
C ILE A 60 -14.46 12.70 -8.91
N VAL A 61 -14.51 11.84 -7.89
CA VAL A 61 -13.72 11.98 -6.66
C VAL A 61 -13.07 10.65 -6.29
N ALA A 62 -12.03 10.69 -5.47
CA ALA A 62 -11.45 9.50 -4.85
C ALA A 62 -12.26 9.12 -3.61
N SER A 63 -12.97 8.00 -3.64
CA SER A 63 -13.85 7.56 -2.55
C SER A 63 -13.13 7.35 -1.22
N CYS A 64 -11.84 7.01 -1.24
CA CYS A 64 -11.03 6.84 -0.02
C CYS A 64 -10.67 8.15 0.70
N LEU A 65 -10.96 9.30 0.09
CA LEU A 65 -10.67 10.63 0.66
C LEU A 65 -11.92 11.47 0.86
N TYR A 66 -13.01 11.11 0.19
CA TYR A 66 -14.20 11.94 0.20
C TYR A 66 -15.14 11.54 1.36
N PRO A 67 -15.34 12.44 2.34
CA PRO A 67 -16.25 12.17 3.44
C PRO A 67 -17.71 12.11 2.93
N VAL A 68 -18.51 11.32 3.61
CA VAL A 68 -19.95 11.26 3.32
C VAL A 68 -20.66 12.49 3.86
N GLU A 69 -21.75 12.88 3.19
CA GLU A 69 -22.61 14.00 3.58
C GLU A 69 -24.06 13.70 3.24
N GLU A 70 -25.00 14.33 3.95
CA GLU A 70 -26.45 14.09 3.77
C GLU A 70 -26.91 14.33 2.33
N GLY A 71 -27.65 13.34 1.80
CA GLY A 71 -28.24 13.39 0.46
C GLY A 71 -27.21 13.20 -0.68
N LEU A 72 -26.02 12.68 -0.38
CA LEU A 72 -24.99 12.39 -1.38
C LEU A 72 -25.40 11.22 -2.26
N GLU A 73 -25.46 11.44 -3.57
CA GLU A 73 -25.64 10.39 -4.59
C GLU A 73 -24.29 9.94 -5.13
N VAL A 74 -24.00 8.67 -5.06
CA VAL A 74 -22.73 8.05 -5.49
C VAL A 74 -22.99 6.98 -6.55
N LYS A 75 -22.27 7.06 -7.66
CA LYS A 75 -22.24 5.99 -8.68
C LYS A 75 -20.84 5.41 -8.74
N THR A 76 -20.74 4.12 -8.48
CA THR A 76 -19.47 3.41 -8.49
C THR A 76 -19.07 2.92 -9.87
N ASN A 77 -20.00 2.85 -10.82
CA ASN A 77 -19.78 2.25 -12.14
C ASN A 77 -20.47 3.03 -13.29
N SER A 78 -20.55 4.35 -13.20
CA SER A 78 -21.03 5.17 -14.32
C SER A 78 -20.04 5.11 -15.50
N PRO A 79 -20.49 5.41 -16.75
CA PRO A 79 -19.58 5.46 -17.92
C PRO A 79 -18.36 6.35 -17.70
N ARG A 80 -18.52 7.47 -16.97
CA ARG A 80 -17.42 8.38 -16.60
C ARG A 80 -16.43 7.71 -15.63
N VAL A 81 -16.92 6.97 -14.64
CA VAL A 81 -16.09 6.24 -13.69
C VAL A 81 -15.31 5.14 -14.39
N VAL A 82 -15.97 4.35 -15.24
CA VAL A 82 -15.34 3.27 -16.02
C VAL A 82 -14.23 3.83 -16.91
N SER A 83 -14.51 4.88 -17.68
CA SER A 83 -13.53 5.53 -18.54
C SER A 83 -12.34 6.08 -17.74
N ASN A 84 -12.61 6.71 -16.59
CA ASN A 84 -11.55 7.25 -15.73
C ASN A 84 -10.65 6.15 -15.16
N ARG A 85 -11.23 5.06 -14.64
CA ARG A 85 -10.46 3.91 -14.12
C ARG A 85 -9.66 3.21 -15.22
N ARG A 86 -10.22 3.08 -16.41
CA ARG A 86 -9.52 2.51 -17.56
C ARG A 86 -8.26 3.32 -17.90
N MET A 87 -8.37 4.64 -17.99
CA MET A 87 -7.21 5.52 -18.23
C MET A 87 -6.15 5.38 -17.12
N ILE A 88 -6.57 5.30 -15.86
CA ILE A 88 -5.64 5.07 -14.75
C ILE A 88 -4.92 3.73 -14.89
N MET A 89 -5.64 2.67 -15.27
CA MET A 89 -5.03 1.34 -15.50
C MET A 89 -4.08 1.34 -16.70
N GLU A 90 -4.40 2.07 -17.76
CA GLU A 90 -3.49 2.28 -18.90
C GLU A 90 -2.17 2.91 -18.47
N LEU A 91 -2.22 3.92 -17.60
CA LEU A 91 -1.03 4.58 -17.04
C LEU A 91 -0.23 3.64 -16.11
N LEU A 92 -0.92 2.87 -15.25
CA LEU A 92 -0.27 1.91 -14.35
C LEU A 92 0.36 0.76 -15.14
N LEU A 93 -0.32 0.25 -16.16
CA LEU A 93 0.19 -0.81 -17.03
C LEU A 93 1.37 -0.31 -17.86
N ALA A 94 1.35 0.95 -18.32
CA ALA A 94 2.49 1.56 -18.99
C ALA A 94 3.73 1.62 -18.09
N ARG A 95 3.54 1.94 -16.79
CA ARG A 95 4.63 1.99 -15.80
C ARG A 95 5.14 0.61 -15.40
N CYS A 96 4.23 -0.33 -15.13
CA CYS A 96 4.53 -1.66 -14.56
C CYS A 96 4.08 -2.76 -15.52
N SER A 97 4.58 -2.74 -16.75
CA SER A 97 4.10 -3.58 -17.86
C SER A 97 4.34 -5.09 -17.66
N GLN A 98 5.28 -5.46 -16.80
CA GLN A 98 5.59 -6.86 -16.50
C GLN A 98 4.95 -7.35 -15.19
N ASN A 99 4.38 -6.46 -14.38
CA ASN A 99 3.81 -6.82 -13.09
C ASN A 99 2.49 -7.58 -13.23
N GLU A 100 2.42 -8.81 -12.71
CA GLU A 100 1.28 -9.71 -12.86
C GLU A 100 -0.01 -9.19 -12.18
N VAL A 101 0.13 -8.46 -11.06
CA VAL A 101 -1.04 -7.86 -10.37
C VAL A 101 -1.65 -6.76 -11.24
N ILE A 102 -0.80 -5.92 -11.84
CA ILE A 102 -1.24 -4.82 -12.70
C ILE A 102 -1.83 -5.37 -13.99
N LYS A 103 -1.21 -6.37 -14.63
CA LYS A 103 -1.75 -7.05 -15.84
C LYS A 103 -3.14 -7.64 -15.58
N ARG A 104 -3.31 -8.35 -14.46
CA ARG A 104 -4.60 -8.93 -14.10
C ARG A 104 -5.68 -7.85 -13.92
N LEU A 105 -5.40 -6.81 -13.13
CA LEU A 105 -6.35 -5.71 -12.91
C LEU A 105 -6.67 -4.95 -14.21
N ALA A 106 -5.68 -4.77 -15.08
CA ALA A 106 -5.87 -4.15 -16.39
C ALA A 106 -6.82 -4.99 -17.27
N SER A 107 -6.61 -6.31 -17.32
CA SER A 107 -7.48 -7.24 -18.06
C SER A 107 -8.91 -7.22 -17.53
N GLU A 108 -9.10 -7.23 -16.21
CA GLU A 108 -10.43 -7.11 -15.57
C GLU A 108 -11.17 -5.81 -15.95
N MET A 109 -10.42 -4.74 -16.28
CA MET A 109 -10.97 -3.46 -16.74
C MET A 109 -10.96 -3.27 -18.25
N GLY A 110 -10.68 -4.35 -19.02
CA GLY A 110 -10.67 -4.33 -20.47
C GLY A 110 -9.51 -3.52 -21.08
N VAL A 111 -8.36 -3.47 -20.37
CA VAL A 111 -7.12 -2.84 -20.85
C VAL A 111 -6.10 -3.92 -21.14
N GLU A 112 -5.82 -4.18 -22.40
CA GLU A 112 -4.85 -5.20 -22.84
C GLU A 112 -3.46 -4.61 -23.05
N GLN A 113 -3.39 -3.39 -23.55
CA GLN A 113 -2.13 -2.70 -23.82
C GLN A 113 -2.25 -1.21 -23.46
N PRO A 114 -1.17 -0.61 -22.93
CA PRO A 114 -1.16 0.83 -22.72
C PRO A 114 -1.07 1.56 -24.08
N PRO A 115 -1.62 2.76 -24.20
CA PRO A 115 -1.60 3.55 -25.43
C PRO A 115 -0.20 4.06 -25.80
N PHE A 116 0.75 3.96 -24.87
CA PHE A 116 2.13 4.35 -25.04
C PHE A 116 3.05 3.43 -24.22
N ARG A 117 4.29 3.27 -24.66
CA ARG A 117 5.35 2.57 -23.92
C ARG A 117 6.38 3.60 -23.46
N PRO A 118 6.58 3.79 -22.16
CA PRO A 118 7.69 4.60 -21.67
C PRO A 118 9.00 3.85 -21.92
N GLU A 119 10.00 4.54 -22.47
CA GLU A 119 11.33 3.97 -22.74
C GLU A 119 12.16 3.65 -21.49
N TYR A 120 11.69 4.06 -20.29
CA TYR A 120 12.52 4.12 -19.08
C TYR A 120 12.14 3.09 -17.99
N TRP A 121 11.09 2.26 -18.18
CA TRP A 121 10.55 1.42 -17.10
C TRP A 121 10.45 -0.07 -17.45
N GLU A 122 11.49 -0.58 -18.11
CA GLU A 122 11.67 -2.02 -18.18
C GLU A 122 11.86 -2.56 -16.75
N ASP A 123 11.10 -3.58 -16.36
CA ASP A 123 11.14 -4.24 -15.04
C ASP A 123 10.76 -3.38 -13.82
N GLU A 124 9.96 -2.32 -13.99
CA GLU A 124 9.42 -1.56 -12.86
C GLU A 124 8.17 -2.23 -12.29
N ASP A 125 8.18 -2.51 -10.99
CA ASP A 125 7.03 -3.04 -10.24
C ASP A 125 6.35 -1.98 -9.35
N CYS A 126 7.02 -0.86 -9.08
CA CYS A 126 6.53 0.14 -8.15
C CYS A 126 5.54 1.12 -8.79
N ILE A 127 4.29 1.12 -8.31
CA ILE A 127 3.23 2.05 -8.72
C ILE A 127 3.21 3.36 -7.92
N LEU A 128 4.21 3.62 -7.10
CA LEU A 128 4.32 4.82 -6.25
C LEU A 128 3.11 5.05 -5.32
N CYS A 129 2.48 3.98 -4.86
CA CYS A 129 1.29 4.06 -4.00
C CYS A 129 1.58 4.60 -2.59
N GLY A 130 2.84 4.57 -2.15
CA GLY A 130 3.29 5.08 -0.85
C GLY A 130 2.91 4.24 0.36
N LEU A 131 2.30 3.06 0.20
CA LEU A 131 1.93 2.19 1.33
C LEU A 131 3.15 1.80 2.18
N CYS A 132 4.25 1.38 1.55
CA CYS A 132 5.48 0.98 2.23
C CYS A 132 6.12 2.11 3.04
N VAL A 133 6.14 3.33 2.50
CA VAL A 133 6.68 4.53 3.17
C VAL A 133 5.82 4.85 4.39
N ARG A 134 4.51 4.96 4.21
CA ARG A 134 3.57 5.27 5.30
C ARG A 134 3.52 4.19 6.37
N THR A 135 3.60 2.91 6.00
CA THR A 135 3.70 1.82 6.97
C THR A 135 4.97 1.95 7.81
N CYS A 136 6.11 2.27 7.18
CA CYS A 136 7.36 2.47 7.90
C CYS A 136 7.30 3.67 8.86
N GLU A 137 6.59 4.73 8.48
CA GLU A 137 6.42 5.94 9.28
C GLU A 137 5.32 5.80 10.34
N GLU A 138 4.08 5.50 9.92
CA GLU A 138 2.89 5.57 10.78
C GLU A 138 2.78 4.37 11.74
N ILE A 139 3.14 3.16 11.27
CA ILE A 139 2.97 1.92 12.04
C ILE A 139 4.27 1.51 12.74
N VAL A 140 5.37 1.42 11.99
CA VAL A 140 6.66 0.97 12.53
C VAL A 140 7.35 2.09 13.31
N GLY A 141 7.16 3.35 12.91
CA GLY A 141 7.77 4.54 13.53
C GLY A 141 9.26 4.66 13.23
N ARG A 142 9.72 4.24 12.04
CA ARG A 142 11.14 4.23 11.68
C ARG A 142 11.51 5.16 10.53
N SER A 143 10.57 5.45 9.61
CA SER A 143 10.79 6.33 8.44
C SER A 143 12.08 6.02 7.66
N ALA A 144 12.45 4.71 7.59
CA ALA A 144 13.71 4.26 7.00
C ALA A 144 13.75 4.37 5.46
N ILE A 145 12.60 4.53 4.83
CA ILE A 145 12.43 4.72 3.39
C ILE A 145 11.47 5.88 3.13
N SER A 146 11.65 6.55 2.01
CA SER A 146 10.80 7.66 1.59
C SER A 146 10.59 7.68 0.07
N LEU A 147 9.68 8.53 -0.40
CA LEU A 147 9.56 8.83 -1.82
C LEU A 147 10.59 9.90 -2.16
N VAL A 148 11.59 9.56 -2.95
CA VAL A 148 12.67 10.43 -3.39
C VAL A 148 12.49 10.84 -4.85
N ASN A 149 13.21 11.88 -5.27
CA ASN A 149 13.14 12.44 -6.62
C ASN A 149 11.74 12.96 -7.00
N ARG A 150 11.53 13.30 -8.26
CA ARG A 150 10.27 13.85 -8.79
C ARG A 150 10.02 13.44 -10.24
N GLY A 151 8.78 13.62 -10.70
CA GLY A 151 8.36 13.27 -12.05
C GLY A 151 8.59 11.79 -12.34
N VAL A 152 9.11 11.49 -13.51
CA VAL A 152 9.37 10.11 -13.98
C VAL A 152 10.43 9.39 -13.15
N ASN A 153 11.35 10.12 -12.53
CA ASN A 153 12.41 9.57 -11.69
C ASN A 153 11.98 9.35 -10.22
N ARG A 154 10.72 9.60 -9.88
CA ARG A 154 10.24 9.38 -8.52
C ARG A 154 10.25 7.90 -8.18
N GLU A 155 10.83 7.58 -7.03
CA GLU A 155 11.00 6.20 -6.55
C GLU A 155 10.97 6.10 -5.02
N VAL A 156 10.88 4.88 -4.51
CA VAL A 156 11.00 4.60 -3.07
C VAL A 156 12.43 4.18 -2.79
N ALA A 157 13.10 4.90 -1.91
CA ALA A 157 14.48 4.57 -1.53
C ALA A 157 14.77 4.96 -0.06
N PRO A 158 15.80 4.37 0.55
CA PRO A 158 16.40 4.89 1.77
C PRO A 158 17.15 6.20 1.47
N PRO A 159 17.49 6.98 2.52
CA PRO A 159 18.29 8.20 2.35
C PRO A 159 19.58 7.93 1.58
N PHE A 160 19.85 8.77 0.56
CA PHE A 160 21.05 8.69 -0.29
C PHE A 160 21.24 7.36 -1.03
N PHE A 161 20.19 6.53 -1.15
CA PHE A 161 20.23 5.17 -1.69
C PHE A 161 21.11 4.20 -0.90
N GLU A 162 21.50 4.56 0.30
CA GLU A 162 22.30 3.72 1.19
C GLU A 162 21.42 3.02 2.24
N PRO A 163 21.79 1.81 2.71
CA PRO A 163 21.05 1.11 3.74
C PRO A 163 20.88 1.95 5.00
N SER A 164 19.66 2.42 5.28
CA SER A 164 19.37 3.26 6.44
C SER A 164 19.64 2.51 7.75
N ALA A 165 20.34 3.16 8.70
CA ALA A 165 20.52 2.65 10.07
C ALA A 165 19.17 2.50 10.81
N ASP A 166 18.16 3.29 10.41
CA ASP A 166 16.82 3.22 10.99
C ASP A 166 16.01 2.01 10.56
N CYS A 167 16.38 1.35 9.46
CA CYS A 167 15.71 0.13 9.04
C CYS A 167 16.07 -1.04 9.98
N ILE A 168 15.05 -1.64 10.57
CA ILE A 168 15.15 -2.76 11.53
C ILE A 168 14.86 -4.14 10.91
N GLY A 169 14.66 -4.23 9.60
CA GLY A 169 14.41 -5.48 8.90
C GLY A 169 13.05 -6.13 9.18
N CYS A 170 12.06 -5.39 9.68
CA CYS A 170 10.75 -5.95 10.05
C CYS A 170 9.93 -6.50 8.87
N GLY A 171 10.25 -6.13 7.61
CA GLY A 171 9.57 -6.60 6.40
C GLY A 171 8.18 -6.02 6.15
N ALA A 172 7.68 -5.12 7.01
CA ALA A 172 6.34 -4.54 6.86
C ALA A 172 6.13 -3.85 5.50
N CYS A 173 7.18 -3.22 4.94
CA CYS A 173 7.15 -2.60 3.62
C CYS A 173 7.01 -3.62 2.48
N ALA A 174 7.60 -4.80 2.60
CA ALA A 174 7.44 -5.88 1.63
C ALA A 174 6.05 -6.51 1.73
N TYR A 175 5.58 -6.76 2.95
CA TYR A 175 4.27 -7.35 3.20
C TYR A 175 3.11 -6.50 2.65
N ILE A 176 3.17 -5.19 2.82
CA ILE A 176 2.08 -4.29 2.42
C ILE A 176 2.13 -3.91 0.93
N CYS A 177 3.21 -4.24 0.22
CA CYS A 177 3.37 -3.83 -1.18
C CYS A 177 2.39 -4.58 -2.09
N PRO A 178 1.43 -3.91 -2.74
CA PRO A 178 0.41 -4.58 -3.55
C PRO A 178 0.95 -5.19 -4.84
N THR A 179 2.13 -4.75 -5.28
CA THR A 179 2.77 -5.20 -6.52
C THR A 179 4.05 -6.00 -6.29
N GLY A 180 4.44 -6.22 -5.04
CA GLY A 180 5.66 -6.94 -4.72
C GLY A 180 6.96 -6.23 -5.12
N ALA A 181 6.92 -4.90 -5.33
CA ALA A 181 8.10 -4.12 -5.69
C ALA A 181 9.19 -4.08 -4.61
N ILE A 182 8.81 -4.30 -3.35
CA ILE A 182 9.76 -4.56 -2.25
C ILE A 182 9.61 -6.02 -1.88
N LYS A 183 10.73 -6.72 -1.79
CA LYS A 183 10.82 -8.15 -1.50
C LYS A 183 11.56 -8.38 -0.18
N MET A 184 11.33 -9.54 0.41
CA MET A 184 11.97 -9.98 1.64
C MET A 184 12.20 -11.48 1.56
N ASP A 185 13.43 -11.91 1.78
CA ASP A 185 13.82 -13.31 1.79
C ASP A 185 14.65 -13.64 3.03
N ASP A 186 14.36 -14.78 3.67
CA ASP A 186 15.10 -15.31 4.80
C ASP A 186 15.89 -16.56 4.37
N LYS A 187 17.22 -16.51 4.48
CA LYS A 187 18.09 -17.61 4.11
C LYS A 187 19.32 -17.69 5.03
N ASP A 188 19.64 -18.88 5.47
CA ASP A 188 20.87 -19.21 6.21
C ASP A 188 21.14 -18.28 7.43
N GLY A 189 20.08 -17.86 8.13
CA GLY A 189 20.19 -16.98 9.30
C GLY A 189 20.30 -15.49 8.96
N THR A 190 20.08 -15.13 7.72
CA THR A 190 20.08 -13.75 7.23
C THR A 190 18.75 -13.44 6.58
N ARG A 191 18.19 -12.24 6.86
CA ARG A 191 17.07 -11.65 6.14
C ARG A 191 17.59 -10.61 5.17
N GLU A 192 17.14 -10.69 3.94
CA GLU A 192 17.32 -9.63 2.96
C GLU A 192 16.00 -8.88 2.75
N VAL A 193 16.03 -7.55 2.80
CA VAL A 193 14.92 -6.68 2.37
C VAL A 193 15.43 -5.82 1.23
N TYR A 194 14.79 -5.89 0.07
CA TYR A 194 15.30 -5.25 -1.12
C TYR A 194 14.21 -4.76 -2.07
N ALA A 195 14.57 -3.81 -2.88
CA ALA A 195 13.82 -3.33 -4.03
C ALA A 195 14.81 -3.12 -5.20
N ARG A 196 14.31 -2.63 -6.36
CA ARG A 196 15.13 -2.42 -7.57
C ARG A 196 16.48 -1.73 -7.31
N ASN A 197 16.50 -0.69 -6.49
CA ASN A 197 17.65 0.23 -6.36
C ASN A 197 18.33 0.19 -4.99
N TRP A 198 17.88 -0.67 -4.07
CA TRP A 198 18.49 -0.80 -2.75
C TRP A 198 18.26 -2.19 -2.15
N LYS A 199 19.18 -2.56 -1.28
CA LYS A 199 19.14 -3.82 -0.53
C LYS A 199 19.75 -3.62 0.85
N LYS A 200 19.17 -4.26 1.88
CA LYS A 200 19.76 -4.34 3.22
C LYS A 200 19.63 -5.75 3.77
N GLU A 201 20.70 -6.21 4.41
CA GLU A 201 20.79 -7.51 5.06
C GLU A 201 20.71 -7.35 6.58
N PHE A 202 20.11 -8.34 7.23
CA PHE A 202 19.91 -8.38 8.68
C PHE A 202 20.22 -9.78 9.20
N LYS A 203 20.92 -9.85 10.32
CA LYS A 203 21.16 -11.11 11.01
C LYS A 203 19.92 -11.55 11.76
N LEU A 204 19.50 -12.79 11.56
CA LEU A 204 18.36 -13.37 12.28
C LEU A 204 18.82 -13.98 13.61
N LYS A 205 18.03 -13.72 14.66
CA LYS A 205 18.21 -14.32 16.00
C LYS A 205 17.90 -15.79 15.94
N LYS A 206 18.80 -16.61 16.47
CA LYS A 206 18.61 -18.05 16.63
C LYS A 206 17.92 -18.35 17.96
N CYS A 207 16.87 -19.15 17.96
CA CYS A 207 16.19 -19.59 19.16
C CYS A 207 17.06 -20.55 19.97
N LYS A 208 17.18 -20.33 21.28
CA LYS A 208 17.97 -21.21 22.18
C LYS A 208 17.34 -22.59 22.41
N VAL A 209 16.03 -22.74 22.17
CA VAL A 209 15.30 -24.00 22.38
C VAL A 209 15.25 -24.83 21.11
N CYS A 210 14.65 -24.31 20.01
CA CYS A 210 14.47 -25.10 18.79
C CYS A 210 15.60 -24.91 17.75
N GLY A 211 16.50 -23.95 17.94
CA GLY A 211 17.60 -23.67 17.02
C GLY A 211 17.21 -22.95 15.73
N ASN A 212 15.92 -22.68 15.49
CA ASN A 212 15.46 -21.99 14.29
C ASN A 212 15.75 -20.49 14.36
N TYR A 213 16.07 -19.91 13.20
CA TYR A 213 16.12 -18.45 13.02
C TYR A 213 14.70 -17.88 12.88
N TRP A 214 14.42 -16.68 13.42
CA TRP A 214 13.02 -16.22 13.47
C TRP A 214 12.78 -14.72 13.28
N ALA A 215 13.66 -13.82 13.68
CA ALA A 215 13.51 -12.38 13.47
C ALA A 215 14.85 -11.66 13.45
N PRO A 216 14.97 -10.49 12.78
CA PRO A 216 16.17 -9.66 12.79
C PRO A 216 16.57 -9.22 14.20
N GLU A 217 17.86 -9.30 14.51
CA GLU A 217 18.40 -8.88 15.80
C GLU A 217 18.11 -7.38 16.06
N GLU A 218 18.17 -6.53 15.03
CA GLU A 218 17.85 -5.09 15.11
C GLU A 218 16.38 -4.83 15.44
N GLN A 219 15.46 -5.63 14.87
CA GLN A 219 14.04 -5.54 15.20
C GLN A 219 13.78 -5.90 16.65
N LEU A 220 14.35 -6.98 17.11
CA LEU A 220 14.20 -7.45 18.49
C LEU A 220 14.80 -6.46 19.50
N GLU A 221 15.95 -5.90 19.19
CA GLU A 221 16.59 -4.90 20.04
C GLU A 221 15.77 -3.59 20.08
N TYR A 222 15.20 -3.16 18.94
CA TYR A 222 14.29 -2.02 18.91
C TYR A 222 13.06 -2.23 19.81
N ILE A 223 12.40 -3.41 19.69
CA ILE A 223 11.24 -3.76 20.52
C ILE A 223 11.63 -3.84 21.99
N ARG A 224 12.76 -4.49 22.30
CA ARG A 224 13.26 -4.63 23.66
C ARG A 224 13.46 -3.27 24.33
N LYS A 225 14.11 -2.34 23.64
CA LYS A 225 14.33 -0.97 24.15
C LYS A 225 13.02 -0.21 24.32
N LYS A 226 12.13 -0.26 23.31
CA LYS A 226 10.86 0.47 23.30
C LYS A 226 9.93 0.04 24.44
N LEU A 227 9.96 -1.25 24.80
CA LEU A 227 9.11 -1.83 25.85
C LEU A 227 9.84 -2.07 27.17
N ASN A 228 11.11 -1.67 27.28
CA ASN A 228 11.96 -1.87 28.45
C ASN A 228 12.00 -3.32 28.94
N LEU A 229 12.17 -4.28 28.00
CA LEU A 229 12.17 -5.72 28.29
C LEU A 229 13.56 -6.19 28.72
N PRO A 230 13.68 -7.30 29.50
CA PRO A 230 14.94 -7.92 29.88
C PRO A 230 15.81 -8.29 28.67
N ALA A 231 17.12 -8.39 28.86
CA ALA A 231 18.08 -8.65 27.78
C ALA A 231 17.88 -10.02 27.11
N ASP A 232 17.40 -10.99 27.87
CA ASP A 232 17.18 -12.39 27.45
C ASP A 232 15.75 -12.67 26.94
N PHE A 233 14.88 -11.66 26.94
CA PHE A 233 13.46 -11.81 26.60
C PHE A 233 13.24 -12.48 25.22
N PHE A 234 14.09 -12.19 24.24
CA PHE A 234 14.02 -12.73 22.89
C PHE A 234 14.98 -13.89 22.60
N ASP A 235 15.54 -14.53 23.62
CA ASP A 235 16.40 -15.70 23.45
C ASP A 235 15.64 -16.96 23.01
N VAL A 236 14.32 -16.96 23.26
CA VAL A 236 13.40 -18.02 22.86
C VAL A 236 12.35 -17.43 21.90
N CYS A 237 12.11 -18.11 20.78
CA CYS A 237 11.12 -17.66 19.79
C CYS A 237 9.69 -17.81 20.32
N PRO A 238 8.68 -17.11 19.71
CA PRO A 238 7.29 -17.18 20.18
C PRO A 238 6.70 -18.59 20.21
N ASN A 239 7.15 -19.49 19.33
CA ASN A 239 6.66 -20.87 19.26
C ASN A 239 7.21 -21.79 20.36
N CYS A 240 8.24 -21.36 21.09
CA CYS A 240 8.89 -22.12 22.15
C CYS A 240 8.68 -21.51 23.56
N LYS A 241 7.98 -20.38 23.66
CA LYS A 241 7.63 -19.72 24.93
C LYS A 241 6.47 -20.40 25.61
#